data_7d7bb8eb5011c99ce6dc9dee2a14644b
#
_entry.id   7d7bb8eb5011c99ce6dc9dee2a14644b
#
_cell.length_a   1.000
_cell.length_b   1.000
_cell.length_c   1.000
_cell.angle_alpha   90.00
_cell.angle_beta   90.00
_cell.angle_gamma   90.00
#
_symmetry.space_group_name_H-M   'P 1'
#
loop_
_entity.id
_entity.type
_entity.pdbx_description
1 polymer ?
#
loop_
_entity_poly.entity_id
_entity_poly.type
_entity_poly.pdbx_seq_one_letter_code
_entity_poly.pdbx_strand_id
1 'polypeptide(L)'
;MRRSEEARWFYSILASVAAGASIPRAFLQAASVECVESVRGKMHILRGLSPERFTLPSRGWNTLLNFLVRSHRKMPSLAGPTAAKLMLLLYENRRLIEEREARRRAYALRGAVMVAVLSVVLPFIIHITPFIAFAWSGAPIAPASLPLIIWGLSILMVSSHLFATVLGYGRNPAFILLPPPLYLLSHWYAARMVAGVGA
;
A
#
# COMPACT_ATOMS: atom_id res chain seq x y z
N MET A 1 14.36 6.98 -3.78
CA MET A 1 15.55 7.54 -3.08
C MET A 1 15.48 9.05 -2.89
N ARG A 2 15.41 9.88 -3.93
CA ARG A 2 15.46 11.35 -3.83
C ARG A 2 14.45 11.98 -2.84
N ARG A 3 13.20 11.55 -2.80
CA ARG A 3 12.18 12.06 -1.85
C ARG A 3 12.50 11.80 -0.37
N SER A 4 13.19 10.71 -0.06
CA SER A 4 13.61 10.39 1.31
C SER A 4 14.78 11.26 1.79
N GLU A 5 15.61 11.74 0.88
CA GLU A 5 16.74 12.61 1.17
C GLU A 5 16.27 14.06 1.41
N GLU A 6 15.36 14.56 0.56
CA GLU A 6 14.69 15.85 0.78
C GLU A 6 14.00 15.89 2.15
N ALA A 7 13.31 14.81 2.52
CA ALA A 7 12.65 14.72 3.81
C ALA A 7 13.64 14.79 4.97
N ARG A 8 14.74 14.01 4.93
CA ARG A 8 15.78 14.02 5.98
C ARG A 8 16.38 15.41 6.14
N TRP A 9 16.71 16.07 5.04
CA TRP A 9 17.22 17.41 5.08
C TRP A 9 16.22 18.40 5.69
N PHE A 10 14.95 18.34 5.28
CA PHE A 10 13.91 19.18 5.83
C PHE A 10 13.67 18.94 7.34
N TYR A 11 13.69 17.69 7.79
CA TYR A 11 13.62 17.36 9.22
C TYR A 11 14.81 17.94 10.01
N SER A 12 16.01 17.92 9.43
CA SER A 12 17.18 18.55 10.05
C SER A 12 17.02 20.06 10.22
N ILE A 13 16.45 20.75 9.22
CA ILE A 13 16.10 22.17 9.33
C ILE A 13 15.07 22.40 10.43
N LEU A 14 13.98 21.62 10.45
CA LEU A 14 12.94 21.73 11.46
C LEU A 14 13.49 21.53 12.88
N ALA A 15 14.35 20.53 13.08
CA ALA A 15 14.99 20.25 14.35
C ALA A 15 15.87 21.43 14.81
N SER A 16 16.66 22.00 13.91
CA SER A 16 17.50 23.16 14.20
C SER A 16 16.67 24.40 14.56
N VAL A 17 15.58 24.68 13.84
CA VAL A 17 14.68 25.79 14.13
C VAL A 17 13.93 25.57 15.45
N ALA A 18 13.48 24.34 15.73
CA ALA A 18 12.85 23.98 16.98
C ALA A 18 13.78 24.16 18.19
N ALA A 19 15.09 23.93 17.99
CA ALA A 19 16.16 24.22 18.96
C ALA A 19 16.53 25.70 19.07
N GLY A 20 15.83 26.61 18.38
CA GLY A 20 16.02 28.06 18.46
C GLY A 20 17.03 28.63 17.45
N ALA A 21 17.49 27.84 16.48
CA ALA A 21 18.34 28.36 15.41
C ALA A 21 17.55 29.26 14.45
N SER A 22 18.19 30.34 13.97
CA SER A 22 17.61 31.13 12.88
C SER A 22 17.56 30.28 11.58
N ILE A 23 16.64 30.61 10.67
CA ILE A 23 16.48 29.87 9.41
C ILE A 23 17.79 29.76 8.61
N PRO A 24 18.56 30.87 8.39
CA PRO A 24 19.85 30.75 7.69
C PRO A 24 20.83 29.81 8.41
N ARG A 25 20.88 29.85 9.74
CA ARG A 25 21.74 28.96 10.53
C ARG A 25 21.26 27.50 10.43
N ALA A 26 19.95 27.25 10.45
CA ALA A 26 19.37 25.92 10.25
C ALA A 26 19.73 25.33 8.90
N PHE A 27 19.70 26.10 7.82
CA PHE A 27 20.16 25.68 6.49
C PHE A 27 21.64 25.29 6.48
N LEU A 28 22.50 26.04 7.17
CA LEU A 28 23.94 25.74 7.26
C LEU A 28 24.18 24.47 8.10
N GLN A 29 23.45 24.29 9.18
CA GLN A 29 23.54 23.09 10.04
C GLN A 29 23.00 21.84 9.35
N ALA A 30 21.92 21.96 8.59
CA ALA A 30 21.36 20.86 7.80
C ALA A 30 22.27 20.41 6.63
N ALA A 31 23.33 21.16 6.35
CA ALA A 31 24.34 20.78 5.34
C ALA A 31 25.17 19.54 5.72
N SER A 32 25.08 19.06 6.97
CA SER A 32 25.67 17.77 7.39
C SER A 32 24.94 16.56 6.79
N VAL A 33 23.73 16.75 6.26
CA VAL A 33 22.97 15.70 5.55
C VAL A 33 23.52 15.62 4.11
N GLU A 34 24.10 14.49 3.75
CA GLU A 34 24.64 14.26 2.41
C GLU A 34 23.52 14.12 1.37
N CYS A 35 23.06 15.25 0.85
CA CYS A 35 22.11 15.29 -0.26
C CYS A 35 22.32 16.53 -1.12
N VAL A 36 21.88 16.49 -2.36
CA VAL A 36 22.05 17.59 -3.34
C VAL A 36 21.36 18.86 -2.85
N GLU A 37 20.20 18.74 -2.23
CA GLU A 37 19.40 19.85 -1.69
C GLU A 37 20.11 20.55 -0.51
N SER A 38 20.82 19.78 0.32
CA SER A 38 21.65 20.30 1.41
C SER A 38 22.78 21.19 0.87
N VAL A 39 23.53 20.71 -0.11
CA VAL A 39 24.60 21.48 -0.75
C VAL A 39 24.05 22.75 -1.42
N ARG A 40 22.96 22.63 -2.17
CA ARG A 40 22.27 23.77 -2.80
C ARG A 40 21.78 24.79 -1.78
N GLY A 41 21.16 24.33 -0.68
CA GLY A 41 20.69 25.18 0.42
C GLY A 41 21.84 25.95 1.08
N LYS A 42 22.95 25.27 1.38
CA LYS A 42 24.18 25.89 1.91
C LYS A 42 24.73 26.95 0.98
N MET A 43 24.89 26.61 -0.30
CA MET A 43 25.40 27.55 -1.31
C MET A 43 24.47 28.75 -1.50
N HIS A 44 23.16 28.55 -1.43
CA HIS A 44 22.16 29.62 -1.51
C HIS A 44 22.36 30.65 -0.39
N ILE A 45 22.51 30.19 0.86
CA ILE A 45 22.73 31.07 2.03
C ILE A 45 24.11 31.74 1.98
N LEU A 46 25.17 30.98 1.63
CA LEU A 46 26.52 31.54 1.53
C LEU A 46 26.65 32.65 0.45
N ARG A 47 25.81 32.59 -0.59
CA ARG A 47 25.70 33.68 -1.59
C ARG A 47 24.88 34.88 -1.12
N GLY A 48 24.44 34.92 0.13
CA GLY A 48 23.62 35.99 0.68
C GLY A 48 22.18 36.02 0.17
N LEU A 49 21.70 34.94 -0.46
CA LEU A 49 20.35 34.89 -0.97
C LEU A 49 19.35 34.57 0.17
N SER A 50 18.20 35.23 0.11
CA SER A 50 17.12 34.99 1.09
C SER A 50 16.62 33.54 1.05
N PRO A 51 16.41 32.89 2.21
CA PRO A 51 15.80 31.55 2.29
C PRO A 51 14.45 31.43 1.56
N GLU A 52 13.72 32.54 1.42
CA GLU A 52 12.42 32.60 0.72
C GLU A 52 12.52 32.27 -0.78
N ARG A 53 13.70 32.51 -1.37
CA ARG A 53 13.95 32.24 -2.80
C ARG A 53 14.45 30.83 -3.06
N PHE A 54 14.69 30.06 -2.01
CA PHE A 54 15.08 28.66 -2.15
C PHE A 54 13.87 27.79 -2.46
N THR A 55 13.96 26.99 -3.52
CA THR A 55 12.88 26.10 -3.95
C THR A 55 13.34 24.65 -3.95
N LEU A 56 12.50 23.80 -3.38
CA LEU A 56 12.67 22.35 -3.43
C LEU A 56 11.98 21.76 -4.66
N PRO A 57 12.52 20.69 -5.26
CA PRO A 57 11.91 20.01 -6.39
C PRO A 57 10.52 19.45 -6.07
N SER A 58 10.34 18.95 -4.85
CA SER A 58 9.05 18.43 -4.37
C SER A 58 8.13 19.58 -3.95
N ARG A 59 6.97 19.70 -4.62
CA ARG A 59 5.96 20.74 -4.35
C ARG A 59 5.50 20.75 -2.89
N GLY A 60 5.31 19.57 -2.28
CA GLY A 60 4.86 19.46 -0.89
C GLY A 60 5.88 20.01 0.11
N TRP A 61 7.15 19.60 -0.02
CA TRP A 61 8.22 20.09 0.85
C TRP A 61 8.49 21.57 0.63
N ASN A 62 8.37 22.04 -0.60
CA ASN A 62 8.52 23.47 -0.91
C ASN A 62 7.45 24.32 -0.24
N THR A 63 6.20 23.87 -0.22
CA THR A 63 5.10 24.55 0.47
C THR A 63 5.36 24.64 1.98
N LEU A 64 5.80 23.55 2.61
CA LEU A 64 6.12 23.51 4.03
C LEU A 64 7.33 24.41 4.38
N LEU A 65 8.35 24.41 3.56
CA LEU A 65 9.51 25.27 3.73
C LEU A 65 9.12 26.76 3.64
N ASN A 66 8.36 27.13 2.63
CA ASN A 66 7.86 28.49 2.47
C ASN A 66 6.98 28.93 3.64
N PHE A 67 6.13 28.02 4.15
CA PHE A 67 5.34 28.28 5.35
C PHE A 67 6.22 28.54 6.57
N LEU A 68 7.23 27.72 6.81
CA LEU A 68 8.19 27.87 7.91
C LEU A 68 8.94 29.21 7.82
N VAL A 69 9.47 29.54 6.65
CA VAL A 69 10.23 30.77 6.41
C VAL A 69 9.35 32.01 6.63
N ARG A 70 8.12 32.00 6.10
CA ARG A 70 7.18 33.12 6.28
C ARG A 70 6.73 33.27 7.74
N SER A 71 6.50 32.16 8.45
CA SER A 71 6.13 32.18 9.87
C SER A 71 7.26 32.76 10.73
N HIS A 72 8.50 32.35 10.46
CA HIS A 72 9.67 32.89 11.16
C HIS A 72 9.84 34.39 10.94
N ARG A 73 9.60 34.88 9.71
CA ARG A 73 9.69 36.33 9.41
C ARG A 73 8.62 37.13 10.12
N LYS A 74 7.38 36.63 10.19
CA LYS A 74 6.26 37.34 10.83
C LYS A 74 6.35 37.34 12.36
N MET A 75 6.72 36.21 12.93
CA MET A 75 6.76 35.98 14.39
C MET A 75 7.97 35.10 14.76
N PRO A 76 9.16 35.68 14.89
CA PRO A 76 10.39 34.89 15.16
C PRO A 76 10.29 34.04 16.44
N SER A 77 9.62 34.56 17.48
CA SER A 77 9.43 33.85 18.76
C SER A 77 8.58 32.60 18.65
N LEU A 78 7.71 32.51 17.65
CA LEU A 78 6.84 31.35 17.42
C LEU A 78 7.45 30.35 16.42
N ALA A 79 8.59 30.65 15.81
CA ALA A 79 9.20 29.77 14.80
C ALA A 79 9.60 28.42 15.37
N GLY A 80 10.20 28.38 16.55
CA GLY A 80 10.57 27.15 17.25
C GLY A 80 9.36 26.27 17.56
N PRO A 81 8.35 26.75 18.27
CA PRO A 81 7.11 26.00 18.52
C PRO A 81 6.40 25.54 17.25
N THR A 82 6.38 26.38 16.20
CA THR A 82 5.77 26.04 14.91
C THR A 82 6.54 24.90 14.22
N ALA A 83 7.87 24.95 14.24
CA ALA A 83 8.71 23.89 13.70
C ALA A 83 8.53 22.58 14.45
N ALA A 84 8.48 22.61 15.79
CA ALA A 84 8.23 21.44 16.62
C ALA A 84 6.85 20.81 16.31
N LYS A 85 5.81 21.64 16.19
CA LYS A 85 4.46 21.17 15.82
C LYS A 85 4.41 20.56 14.42
N LEU A 86 5.09 21.17 13.47
CA LEU A 86 5.22 20.57 12.10
C LEU A 86 5.93 19.23 12.14
N MET A 87 7.01 19.09 12.91
CA MET A 87 7.69 17.80 13.07
C MET A 87 6.75 16.74 13.63
N LEU A 88 5.99 17.05 14.66
CA LEU A 88 5.03 16.13 15.26
C LEU A 88 3.98 15.67 14.22
N LEU A 89 3.36 16.63 13.53
CA LEU A 89 2.37 16.33 12.49
C LEU A 89 2.92 15.48 11.35
N LEU A 90 4.14 15.74 10.92
CA LEU A 90 4.79 14.95 9.88
C LEU A 90 5.11 13.53 10.36
N TYR A 91 5.54 13.39 11.62
CA TYR A 91 5.78 12.09 12.23
C TYR A 91 4.50 11.27 12.36
N GLU A 92 3.42 11.89 12.88
CA GLU A 92 2.10 11.25 12.97
C GLU A 92 1.55 10.84 11.59
N ASN A 93 1.67 11.73 10.60
CA ASN A 93 1.24 11.40 9.23
C ASN A 93 2.02 10.22 8.65
N ARG A 94 3.33 10.16 8.87
CA ARG A 94 4.16 9.03 8.46
C ARG A 94 3.72 7.73 9.14
N ARG A 95 3.51 7.78 10.46
CA ARG A 95 3.00 6.63 11.22
C ARG A 95 1.67 6.14 10.69
N LEU A 96 0.72 7.06 10.41
CA LEU A 96 -0.59 6.71 9.85
C LEU A 96 -0.47 6.07 8.45
N ILE A 97 0.46 6.53 7.62
CA ILE A 97 0.73 5.93 6.30
C ILE A 97 1.27 4.50 6.48
N GLU A 98 2.26 4.30 7.36
CA GLU A 98 2.84 2.99 7.66
C GLU A 98 1.79 2.02 8.21
N GLU A 99 0.93 2.47 9.13
CA GLU A 99 -0.19 1.67 9.65
C GLU A 99 -1.21 1.30 8.56
N ARG A 100 -1.56 2.24 7.68
CA ARG A 100 -2.45 1.96 6.54
C ARG A 100 -1.84 0.94 5.59
N GLU A 101 -0.56 1.05 5.29
CA GLU A 101 0.13 0.08 4.44
C GLU A 101 0.20 -1.31 5.09
N ALA A 102 0.48 -1.39 6.39
CA ALA A 102 0.47 -2.64 7.14
C ALA A 102 -0.91 -3.31 7.12
N ARG A 103 -1.99 -2.55 7.41
CA ARG A 103 -3.37 -3.05 7.31
C ARG A 103 -3.70 -3.52 5.90
N ARG A 104 -3.31 -2.75 4.88
CA ARG A 104 -3.52 -3.11 3.48
C ARG A 104 -2.86 -4.44 3.13
N ARG A 105 -1.60 -4.67 3.57
CA ARG A 105 -0.89 -5.95 3.38
C ARG A 105 -1.61 -7.10 4.08
N ALA A 106 -2.07 -6.88 5.32
CA ALA A 106 -2.83 -7.90 6.06
C ALA A 106 -4.14 -8.27 5.36
N TYR A 107 -4.90 -7.29 4.85
CA TYR A 107 -6.12 -7.55 4.08
C TYR A 107 -5.82 -8.27 2.75
N ALA A 108 -4.73 -7.91 2.07
CA ALA A 108 -4.32 -8.59 0.85
C ALA A 108 -4.01 -10.06 1.10
N LEU A 109 -3.28 -10.37 2.19
CA LEU A 109 -2.98 -11.75 2.57
C LEU A 109 -4.26 -12.53 2.88
N ARG A 110 -5.16 -11.96 3.68
CA ARG A 110 -6.45 -12.59 4.00
C ARG A 110 -7.27 -12.85 2.74
N GLY A 111 -7.36 -11.87 1.83
CA GLY A 111 -8.05 -12.03 0.55
C GLY A 111 -7.45 -13.13 -0.31
N ALA A 112 -6.11 -13.21 -0.39
CA ALA A 112 -5.42 -14.27 -1.13
C ALA A 112 -5.73 -15.67 -0.56
N VAL A 113 -5.70 -15.80 0.77
CA VAL A 113 -6.05 -17.06 1.45
C VAL A 113 -7.51 -17.43 1.17
N MET A 114 -8.46 -16.49 1.27
CA MET A 114 -9.87 -16.77 0.97
C MET A 114 -10.08 -17.22 -0.47
N VAL A 115 -9.45 -16.57 -1.44
CA VAL A 115 -9.53 -16.95 -2.85
C VAL A 115 -8.94 -18.35 -3.07
N ALA A 116 -7.79 -18.64 -2.46
CA ALA A 116 -7.17 -19.97 -2.54
C ALA A 116 -8.08 -21.06 -1.95
N VAL A 117 -8.66 -20.83 -0.78
CA VAL A 117 -9.60 -21.77 -0.15
C VAL A 117 -10.84 -21.98 -1.03
N LEU A 118 -11.43 -20.93 -1.57
CA LEU A 118 -12.57 -21.03 -2.48
C LEU A 118 -12.21 -21.79 -3.76
N SER A 119 -10.99 -21.62 -4.28
CA SER A 119 -10.51 -22.34 -5.47
C SER A 119 -10.44 -23.86 -5.26
N VAL A 120 -10.23 -24.29 -4.01
CA VAL A 120 -10.19 -25.71 -3.65
C VAL A 120 -11.58 -26.22 -3.28
N VAL A 121 -12.32 -25.49 -2.45
CA VAL A 121 -13.60 -25.96 -1.88
C VAL A 121 -14.71 -25.98 -2.92
N LEU A 122 -14.78 -24.99 -3.80
CA LEU A 122 -15.87 -24.86 -4.77
C LEU A 122 -15.98 -26.07 -5.72
N PRO A 123 -14.88 -26.60 -6.31
CA PRO A 123 -14.95 -27.84 -7.10
C PRO A 123 -15.48 -29.04 -6.31
N PHE A 124 -15.09 -29.20 -5.06
CA PHE A 124 -15.62 -30.30 -4.22
C PHE A 124 -17.12 -30.17 -4.00
N ILE A 125 -17.62 -28.97 -3.72
CA ILE A 125 -19.06 -28.71 -3.56
C ILE A 125 -19.79 -29.08 -4.86
N ILE A 126 -19.28 -28.68 -6.02
CA ILE A 126 -19.87 -28.96 -7.33
C ILE A 126 -19.98 -30.49 -7.56
N HIS A 127 -18.97 -31.26 -7.17
CA HIS A 127 -18.98 -32.72 -7.35
C HIS A 127 -19.80 -33.45 -6.30
N ILE A 128 -19.91 -32.95 -5.10
CA ILE A 128 -20.72 -33.59 -4.01
C ILE A 128 -22.21 -33.27 -4.16
N THR A 129 -22.58 -32.14 -4.74
CA THR A 129 -23.98 -31.71 -4.90
C THR A 129 -24.89 -32.79 -5.53
N PRO A 130 -24.52 -33.50 -6.61
CA PRO A 130 -25.36 -34.57 -7.18
C PRO A 130 -25.62 -35.73 -6.21
N PHE A 131 -24.66 -36.06 -5.33
CA PHE A 131 -24.83 -37.10 -4.31
C PHE A 131 -25.80 -36.68 -3.21
N ILE A 132 -25.74 -35.41 -2.81
CA ILE A 132 -26.70 -34.85 -1.85
C ILE A 132 -28.10 -34.84 -2.46
N ALA A 133 -28.23 -34.44 -3.73
CA ALA A 133 -29.49 -34.46 -4.44
C ALA A 133 -30.07 -35.90 -4.55
N PHE A 134 -29.22 -36.90 -4.89
CA PHE A 134 -29.62 -38.29 -4.91
C PHE A 134 -30.12 -38.78 -3.53
N ALA A 135 -29.36 -38.47 -2.47
CA ALA A 135 -29.71 -38.87 -1.11
C ALA A 135 -31.04 -38.28 -0.64
N TRP A 136 -31.40 -37.09 -1.14
CA TRP A 136 -32.62 -36.38 -0.71
C TRP A 136 -33.84 -36.64 -1.59
N SER A 137 -33.66 -36.75 -2.90
CA SER A 137 -34.78 -36.86 -3.86
C SER A 137 -34.81 -38.16 -4.65
N GLY A 138 -33.84 -39.05 -4.48
CA GLY A 138 -33.66 -40.23 -5.31
C GLY A 138 -33.34 -39.93 -6.80
N ALA A 139 -33.01 -38.67 -7.11
CA ALA A 139 -32.68 -38.29 -8.48
C ALA A 139 -31.42 -39.01 -8.96
N PRO A 140 -31.30 -39.40 -10.24
CA PRO A 140 -30.11 -40.08 -10.73
C PRO A 140 -28.87 -39.20 -10.58
N ILE A 141 -27.74 -39.80 -10.17
CA ILE A 141 -26.48 -39.10 -10.03
C ILE A 141 -25.99 -38.69 -11.42
N ALA A 142 -26.11 -37.41 -11.73
CA ALA A 142 -25.55 -36.84 -12.97
C ALA A 142 -24.14 -36.27 -12.71
N PRO A 143 -23.20 -36.50 -13.63
CA PRO A 143 -21.87 -35.88 -13.50
C PRO A 143 -21.98 -34.34 -13.54
N ALA A 144 -21.02 -33.66 -12.90
CA ALA A 144 -20.98 -32.21 -12.90
C ALA A 144 -20.97 -31.68 -14.34
N SER A 145 -21.95 -30.83 -14.68
CA SER A 145 -22.09 -30.32 -16.04
C SER A 145 -21.04 -29.26 -16.33
N LEU A 146 -20.56 -29.25 -17.58
CA LEU A 146 -19.58 -28.25 -18.05
C LEU A 146 -19.99 -26.78 -17.77
N PRO A 147 -21.27 -26.37 -17.94
CA PRO A 147 -21.72 -25.03 -17.58
C PRO A 147 -21.50 -24.68 -16.12
N LEU A 148 -21.68 -25.63 -15.22
CA LEU A 148 -21.54 -25.43 -13.76
C LEU A 148 -20.07 -25.22 -13.37
N ILE A 149 -19.15 -25.91 -14.04
CA ILE A 149 -17.71 -25.75 -13.89
C ILE A 149 -17.27 -24.37 -14.36
N ILE A 150 -17.73 -23.95 -15.54
CA ILE A 150 -17.43 -22.63 -16.12
C ILE A 150 -17.99 -21.52 -15.22
N TRP A 151 -19.20 -21.70 -14.70
CA TRP A 151 -19.84 -20.74 -13.80
C TRP A 151 -19.04 -20.57 -12.49
N GLY A 152 -18.60 -21.67 -11.85
CA GLY A 152 -17.75 -21.64 -10.67
C GLY A 152 -16.42 -20.94 -10.93
N LEU A 153 -15.77 -21.22 -12.07
CA LEU A 153 -14.54 -20.54 -12.46
C LEU A 153 -14.77 -19.04 -12.68
N SER A 154 -15.88 -18.66 -13.30
CA SER A 154 -16.22 -17.24 -13.55
C SER A 154 -16.42 -16.48 -12.24
N ILE A 155 -17.15 -17.04 -11.27
CA ILE A 155 -17.32 -16.45 -9.94
C ILE A 155 -15.97 -16.24 -9.26
N LEU A 156 -15.09 -17.24 -9.33
CA LEU A 156 -13.77 -17.18 -8.73
C LEU A 156 -12.93 -16.08 -9.34
N MET A 157 -12.94 -15.94 -10.67
CA MET A 157 -12.20 -14.90 -11.40
C MET A 157 -12.72 -13.50 -11.07
N VAL A 158 -14.04 -13.31 -11.05
CA VAL A 158 -14.65 -12.02 -10.68
C VAL A 158 -14.31 -11.66 -9.24
N SER A 159 -14.44 -12.61 -8.30
CA SER A 159 -14.11 -12.39 -6.89
C SER A 159 -12.64 -12.03 -6.71
N SER A 160 -11.73 -12.75 -7.35
CA SER A 160 -10.30 -12.49 -7.31
C SER A 160 -9.95 -11.09 -7.86
N HIS A 161 -10.56 -10.72 -8.99
CA HIS A 161 -10.36 -9.41 -9.59
C HIS A 161 -10.90 -8.27 -8.70
N LEU A 162 -12.08 -8.44 -8.11
CA LEU A 162 -12.65 -7.48 -7.16
C LEU A 162 -11.75 -7.30 -5.93
N PHE A 163 -11.28 -8.39 -5.34
CA PHE A 163 -10.33 -8.32 -4.23
C PHE A 163 -9.04 -7.58 -4.62
N ALA A 164 -8.47 -7.91 -5.78
CA ALA A 164 -7.26 -7.24 -6.25
C ALA A 164 -7.46 -5.74 -6.47
N THR A 165 -8.59 -5.33 -7.03
CA THR A 165 -8.90 -3.91 -7.30
C THR A 165 -9.19 -3.13 -6.02
N VAL A 166 -10.03 -3.65 -5.13
CA VAL A 166 -10.39 -3.00 -3.85
C VAL A 166 -9.15 -2.79 -2.97
N LEU A 167 -8.26 -3.78 -2.94
CA LEU A 167 -7.00 -3.68 -2.18
C LEU A 167 -5.92 -2.87 -2.89
N GLY A 168 -6.17 -2.43 -4.14
CA GLY A 168 -5.22 -1.69 -4.98
C GLY A 168 -4.03 -2.54 -5.44
N TYR A 169 -4.17 -3.85 -5.45
CA TYR A 169 -3.23 -4.82 -6.02
C TYR A 169 -3.65 -5.27 -7.42
N GLY A 170 -4.55 -4.55 -8.10
CA GLY A 170 -5.10 -4.90 -9.41
C GLY A 170 -4.06 -5.14 -10.51
N ARG A 171 -2.81 -4.74 -10.28
CA ARG A 171 -1.66 -5.03 -11.16
C ARG A 171 -0.83 -6.24 -10.70
N ASN A 172 -1.14 -6.88 -9.59
CA ASN A 172 -0.42 -8.07 -9.17
C ASN A 172 -0.97 -9.30 -9.90
N PRO A 173 -0.22 -9.89 -10.85
CA PRO A 173 -0.71 -11.01 -11.67
C PRO A 173 -1.02 -12.25 -10.83
N ALA A 174 -0.46 -12.40 -9.64
CA ALA A 174 -0.70 -13.56 -8.80
C ALA A 174 -2.18 -13.73 -8.43
N PHE A 175 -2.93 -12.64 -8.21
CA PHE A 175 -4.36 -12.71 -7.90
C PHE A 175 -5.23 -13.16 -9.08
N ILE A 176 -4.74 -13.00 -10.31
CA ILE A 176 -5.48 -13.35 -11.52
C ILE A 176 -5.04 -14.73 -12.03
N LEU A 177 -3.74 -15.03 -11.96
CA LEU A 177 -3.15 -16.24 -12.55
C LEU A 177 -3.21 -17.47 -11.64
N LEU A 178 -3.23 -17.28 -10.32
CA LEU A 178 -3.17 -18.39 -9.36
C LEU A 178 -4.51 -19.14 -9.18
N PRO A 179 -5.68 -18.49 -9.15
CA PRO A 179 -6.96 -19.17 -8.93
C PRO A 179 -7.37 -20.17 -10.00
N PRO A 180 -7.22 -19.92 -11.33
CA PRO A 180 -7.63 -20.86 -12.35
C PRO A 180 -6.93 -22.23 -12.28
N PRO A 181 -5.57 -22.32 -12.21
CA PRO A 181 -4.90 -23.60 -12.11
C PRO A 181 -5.23 -24.36 -10.83
N LEU A 182 -5.36 -23.66 -9.69
CA LEU A 182 -5.78 -24.29 -8.44
C LEU A 182 -7.20 -24.85 -8.55
N TYR A 183 -8.12 -24.11 -9.15
CA TYR A 183 -9.49 -24.56 -9.39
C TYR A 183 -9.55 -25.80 -10.28
N LEU A 184 -8.85 -25.78 -11.41
CA LEU A 184 -8.83 -26.90 -12.37
C LEU A 184 -8.18 -28.14 -11.76
N LEU A 185 -7.10 -27.99 -11.01
CA LEU A 185 -6.44 -29.09 -10.32
C LEU A 185 -7.33 -29.71 -9.25
N SER A 186 -8.01 -28.88 -8.46
CA SER A 186 -8.95 -29.33 -7.45
C SER A 186 -10.18 -30.00 -8.08
N HIS A 187 -10.66 -29.47 -9.20
CA HIS A 187 -11.75 -30.07 -9.95
C HIS A 187 -11.39 -31.47 -10.48
N TRP A 188 -10.19 -31.60 -11.08
CA TRP A 188 -9.68 -32.89 -11.55
C TRP A 188 -9.55 -33.92 -10.41
N TYR A 189 -9.04 -33.49 -9.27
CA TYR A 189 -8.89 -34.34 -8.09
C TYR A 189 -10.24 -34.74 -7.53
N ALA A 190 -11.20 -33.83 -7.37
CA ALA A 190 -12.55 -34.10 -6.92
C ALA A 190 -13.30 -35.07 -7.85
N ALA A 191 -13.17 -34.90 -9.17
CA ALA A 191 -13.75 -35.80 -10.15
C ALA A 191 -13.20 -37.23 -10.01
N ARG A 192 -11.89 -37.39 -9.79
CA ARG A 192 -11.28 -38.70 -9.55
C ARG A 192 -11.74 -39.38 -8.26
N MET A 193 -11.85 -38.62 -7.17
CA MET A 193 -12.33 -39.15 -5.89
C MET A 193 -13.76 -39.68 -6.06
N VAL A 194 -14.61 -38.91 -6.72
CA VAL A 194 -16.03 -39.30 -6.93
C VAL A 194 -16.13 -40.52 -7.86
N ALA A 195 -15.33 -40.61 -8.92
CA ALA A 195 -15.28 -41.73 -9.81
C ALA A 195 -14.78 -43.02 -9.10
N GLY A 196 -13.84 -42.89 -8.16
CA GLY A 196 -13.33 -44.03 -7.37
C GLY A 196 -14.28 -44.55 -6.29
N VAL A 197 -15.28 -43.77 -5.88
CA VAL A 197 -16.32 -44.20 -4.93
C VAL A 197 -17.49 -44.94 -5.64
N GLY A 198 -17.63 -44.71 -6.96
CA GLY A 198 -18.69 -45.35 -7.77
C GLY A 198 -18.28 -46.64 -8.48
N ALA A 199 -17.05 -47.10 -8.29
CA ALA A 199 -16.53 -48.37 -8.79
C ALA A 199 -16.41 -49.39 -7.66
#